data_2c9f2ae7bff7cf9222fc7a6ea8f2832f
#
_entry.id   2c9f2ae7bff7cf9222fc7a6ea8f2832f
#
_cell.length_a   1.000
_cell.length_b   1.000
_cell.length_c   1.000
_cell.angle_alpha   90.00
_cell.angle_beta   90.00
_cell.angle_gamma   90.00
#
_symmetry.space_group_name_H-M   'P 1'
#
loop_
_entity.id
_entity.type
_entity.pdbx_description
1 polymer ?
#
loop_
_entity_poly.entity_id
_entity_poly.type
_entity_poly.pdbx_seq_one_letter_code
_entity_poly.pdbx_strand_id
1 'polypeptide(L)'
;MRPEGVETRTGTSGFTAAPLPLAQEEQARADMYGLVARLLLAPPDDALMADLASLGGAGAGDNTLRSAAADQPLERAWLALSLAARQIDGAAARDEFAELFVSTSIPTINPYGSLYLAGFLHEKPLAALRTDLAGLGLARRSGVLETEDHLGALCETMRRMILGGDGASRQPLARQQAFFEVHIATWSGACLDHLRQADGARFYASVADFIAAYFEIERAAFDVASDFAFD
;
A
#
# COMPACT_ATOMS: atom_id res chain seq x y z
N MET A 1 -38.14 -13.39 60.52
CA MET A 1 -37.31 -12.19 60.45
C MET A 1 -36.02 -12.60 59.71
N ARG A 2 -35.98 -12.32 58.36
CA ARG A 2 -34.81 -12.61 57.51
C ARG A 2 -34.12 -11.30 57.26
N PRO A 3 -32.78 -11.19 57.26
CA PRO A 3 -32.09 -10.01 56.85
C PRO A 3 -31.95 -9.97 55.33
N GLU A 4 -32.25 -8.83 54.76
CA GLU A 4 -32.13 -8.52 53.35
C GLU A 4 -30.66 -8.43 52.93
N GLY A 5 -30.34 -9.10 51.82
CA GLY A 5 -29.03 -9.03 51.20
C GLY A 5 -28.84 -7.70 50.45
N VAL A 6 -27.77 -7.02 50.80
CA VAL A 6 -27.28 -5.86 50.07
C VAL A 6 -26.55 -6.30 48.82
N GLU A 7 -27.16 -6.13 47.64
CA GLU A 7 -26.49 -6.26 46.37
C GLU A 7 -25.55 -5.07 46.12
N THR A 8 -24.26 -5.30 46.24
CA THR A 8 -23.22 -4.37 45.75
C THR A 8 -23.16 -4.42 44.24
N ARG A 9 -23.76 -3.45 43.58
CA ARG A 9 -23.55 -3.15 42.16
C ARG A 9 -22.13 -2.62 41.97
N THR A 10 -21.23 -3.48 41.53
CA THR A 10 -19.96 -3.05 40.95
C THR A 10 -20.21 -2.47 39.56
N GLY A 11 -20.32 -1.15 39.50
CA GLY A 11 -20.40 -0.39 38.25
C GLY A 11 -19.05 -0.47 37.55
N THR A 12 -18.96 -1.30 36.51
CA THR A 12 -17.84 -1.29 35.59
C THR A 12 -17.94 0.01 34.78
N SER A 13 -17.09 0.99 35.11
CA SER A 13 -16.97 2.25 34.36
C SER A 13 -16.45 1.93 32.98
N GLY A 14 -17.35 1.90 32.00
CA GLY A 14 -17.03 1.68 30.58
C GLY A 14 -16.51 2.96 29.92
N PHE A 15 -15.33 3.42 30.28
CA PHE A 15 -14.61 4.39 29.49
C PHE A 15 -13.82 3.66 28.41
N THR A 16 -14.35 3.64 27.18
CA THR A 16 -13.55 3.31 26.01
C THR A 16 -12.75 4.57 25.68
N ALA A 17 -11.44 4.53 25.81
CA ALA A 17 -10.59 5.63 25.39
C ALA A 17 -10.83 5.88 23.89
N ALA A 18 -11.13 7.13 23.53
CA ALA A 18 -11.19 7.51 22.12
C ALA A 18 -9.83 7.21 21.45
N PRO A 19 -9.82 6.64 20.27
CA PRO A 19 -8.56 6.39 19.58
C PRO A 19 -7.81 7.70 19.40
N LEU A 20 -6.51 7.71 19.75
CA LEU A 20 -5.65 8.87 19.54
C LEU A 20 -5.67 9.26 18.06
N PRO A 21 -5.65 10.57 17.74
CA PRO A 21 -5.53 11.04 16.37
C PRO A 21 -4.28 10.42 15.70
N LEU A 22 -4.38 10.12 14.41
CA LEU A 22 -3.27 9.59 13.63
C LEU A 22 -2.20 10.69 13.48
N ALA A 23 -0.94 10.34 13.63
CA ALA A 23 0.15 11.25 13.31
C ALA A 23 0.14 11.59 11.80
N GLN A 24 0.60 12.78 11.44
CA GLN A 24 0.58 13.24 10.05
C GLN A 24 1.43 12.33 9.16
N GLU A 25 2.55 11.84 9.67
CA GLU A 25 3.43 10.91 8.97
C GLU A 25 2.76 9.56 8.72
N GLU A 26 2.03 9.04 9.69
CA GLU A 26 1.27 7.79 9.53
C GLU A 26 0.14 7.96 8.52
N GLN A 27 -0.56 9.11 8.54
CA GLN A 27 -1.58 9.42 7.54
C GLN A 27 -0.96 9.46 6.13
N ALA A 28 0.17 10.15 5.96
CA ALA A 28 0.87 10.22 4.69
C ALA A 28 1.30 8.83 4.18
N ARG A 29 1.84 7.97 5.07
CA ARG A 29 2.17 6.58 4.73
C ARG A 29 0.93 5.80 4.28
N ALA A 30 -0.18 5.92 5.01
CA ALA A 30 -1.43 5.25 4.66
C ALA A 30 -1.97 5.71 3.32
N ASP A 31 -1.89 7.01 3.01
CA ASP A 31 -2.33 7.59 1.74
C ASP A 31 -1.47 7.09 0.56
N MET A 32 -0.16 6.98 0.75
CA MET A 32 0.76 6.42 -0.25
C MET A 32 0.45 4.94 -0.53
N TYR A 33 0.25 4.11 0.48
CA TYR A 33 -0.20 2.73 0.28
C TYR A 33 -1.55 2.66 -0.42
N GLY A 34 -2.49 3.55 -0.07
CA GLY A 34 -3.78 3.65 -0.75
C GLY A 34 -3.67 4.02 -2.22
N LEU A 35 -2.76 4.92 -2.56
CA LEU A 35 -2.47 5.29 -3.94
C LEU A 35 -1.92 4.10 -4.73
N VAL A 36 -0.92 3.40 -4.18
CA VAL A 36 -0.35 2.20 -4.81
C VAL A 36 -1.44 1.14 -5.03
N ALA A 37 -2.28 0.89 -4.02
CA ALA A 37 -3.40 -0.05 -4.14
C ALA A 37 -4.35 0.34 -5.28
N ARG A 38 -4.75 1.61 -5.39
CA ARG A 38 -5.62 2.12 -6.47
C ARG A 38 -5.01 1.92 -7.85
N LEU A 39 -3.71 2.20 -8.00
CA LEU A 39 -3.01 2.08 -9.29
C LEU A 39 -2.87 0.64 -9.77
N LEU A 40 -2.82 -0.34 -8.85
CA LEU A 40 -2.58 -1.74 -9.19
C LEU A 40 -3.83 -2.62 -9.20
N LEU A 41 -4.92 -2.23 -8.48
CA LEU A 41 -6.12 -3.07 -8.35
C LEU A 41 -7.21 -2.75 -9.38
N ALA A 42 -7.15 -1.59 -10.01
CA ALA A 42 -8.14 -1.18 -10.99
C ALA A 42 -7.54 -0.21 -12.02
N PRO A 43 -8.11 -0.15 -13.23
CA PRO A 43 -7.75 0.88 -14.21
C PRO A 43 -7.92 2.27 -13.59
N PRO A 44 -7.00 3.21 -13.84
CA PRO A 44 -7.09 4.56 -13.29
C PRO A 44 -8.32 5.29 -13.84
N ASP A 45 -9.09 5.89 -12.96
CA ASP A 45 -10.19 6.77 -13.34
C ASP A 45 -9.69 8.18 -13.69
N ASP A 46 -10.54 8.97 -14.35
CA ASP A 46 -10.18 10.32 -14.79
C ASP A 46 -9.88 11.27 -13.61
N ALA A 47 -10.49 11.04 -12.44
CA ALA A 47 -10.22 11.81 -11.23
C ALA A 47 -8.80 11.52 -10.71
N LEU A 48 -8.40 10.27 -10.62
CA LEU A 48 -7.05 9.89 -10.22
C LEU A 48 -6.00 10.44 -11.20
N MET A 49 -6.26 10.36 -12.52
CA MET A 49 -5.35 10.90 -13.51
C MET A 49 -5.22 12.43 -13.38
N ALA A 50 -6.33 13.15 -13.15
CA ALA A 50 -6.31 14.60 -12.92
C ALA A 50 -5.56 14.96 -11.61
N ASP A 51 -5.77 14.22 -10.54
CA ASP A 51 -5.06 14.42 -9.27
C ASP A 51 -3.55 14.24 -9.47
N LEU A 52 -3.12 13.14 -10.09
CA LEU A 52 -1.70 12.89 -10.37
C LEU A 52 -1.08 13.99 -11.26
N ALA A 53 -1.80 14.43 -12.28
CA ALA A 53 -1.35 15.49 -13.16
C ALA A 53 -1.22 16.85 -12.46
N SER A 54 -2.08 17.14 -11.47
CA SER A 54 -2.10 18.43 -10.76
C SER A 54 -0.99 18.57 -9.73
N LEU A 55 -0.67 17.51 -9.01
CA LEU A 55 0.24 17.51 -7.85
C LEU A 55 1.69 17.82 -8.21
N GLY A 56 2.15 17.50 -9.41
CA GLY A 56 3.48 17.89 -9.90
C GLY A 56 3.64 19.38 -10.22
N GLY A 57 2.54 20.16 -10.17
CA GLY A 57 2.53 21.62 -10.43
C GLY A 57 2.42 22.49 -9.17
N ALA A 58 2.00 21.95 -8.04
CA ALA A 58 1.68 22.72 -6.84
C ALA A 58 2.90 23.34 -6.12
N GLY A 59 4.13 22.99 -6.51
CA GLY A 59 5.37 23.56 -5.97
C GLY A 59 6.01 24.67 -6.81
N ALA A 60 5.24 25.42 -7.59
CA ALA A 60 5.76 26.42 -8.54
C ALA A 60 6.37 27.69 -7.90
N GLY A 61 6.53 27.75 -6.57
CA GLY A 61 6.91 28.95 -5.85
C GLY A 61 8.40 29.16 -5.53
N ASP A 62 9.21 28.12 -5.45
CA ASP A 62 10.64 28.27 -5.09
C ASP A 62 11.53 27.28 -5.84
N ASN A 63 12.32 27.79 -6.78
CA ASN A 63 13.21 26.99 -7.63
C ASN A 63 14.36 26.34 -6.82
N THR A 64 14.70 26.89 -5.68
CA THR A 64 15.79 26.39 -4.79
C THR A 64 15.32 25.14 -4.02
N LEU A 65 14.06 25.13 -3.54
CA LEU A 65 13.46 23.98 -2.88
C LEU A 65 13.23 22.84 -3.88
N ARG A 66 12.86 23.13 -5.13
CA ARG A 66 12.72 22.12 -6.19
C ARG A 66 14.06 21.49 -6.57
N SER A 67 15.16 22.21 -6.51
CA SER A 67 16.49 21.66 -6.81
C SER A 67 16.94 20.70 -5.71
N ALA A 68 16.70 21.02 -4.44
CA ALA A 68 17.00 20.12 -3.31
C ALA A 68 16.06 18.90 -3.25
N ALA A 69 14.79 19.11 -3.59
CA ALA A 69 13.78 18.04 -3.68
C ALA A 69 14.08 17.05 -4.81
N ALA A 70 14.55 17.54 -5.96
CA ALA A 70 14.93 16.70 -7.10
C ALA A 70 16.11 15.74 -6.81
N ASP A 71 16.81 15.93 -5.69
CA ASP A 71 17.86 15.01 -5.25
C ASP A 71 17.30 13.78 -4.49
N GLN A 72 16.05 13.83 -4.04
CA GLN A 72 15.40 12.69 -3.35
C GLN A 72 14.77 11.73 -4.35
N PRO A 73 15.06 10.41 -4.26
CA PRO A 73 14.56 9.41 -5.21
C PRO A 73 13.03 9.41 -5.36
N LEU A 74 12.29 9.49 -4.25
CA LEU A 74 10.81 9.49 -4.28
C LEU A 74 10.26 10.74 -4.98
N GLU A 75 10.82 11.91 -4.73
CA GLU A 75 10.34 13.14 -5.36
C GLU A 75 10.60 13.17 -6.86
N ARG A 76 11.75 12.64 -7.31
CA ARG A 76 12.02 12.44 -8.73
C ARG A 76 11.00 11.50 -9.39
N ALA A 77 10.73 10.36 -8.74
CA ALA A 77 9.77 9.38 -9.23
C ALA A 77 8.34 9.95 -9.24
N TRP A 78 7.97 10.74 -8.22
CA TRP A 78 6.70 11.44 -8.15
C TRP A 78 6.54 12.46 -9.29
N LEU A 79 7.56 13.27 -9.55
CA LEU A 79 7.55 14.23 -10.66
C LEU A 79 7.44 13.53 -12.02
N ALA A 80 8.15 12.41 -12.20
CA ALA A 80 8.08 11.60 -13.41
C ALA A 80 6.68 11.01 -13.61
N LEU A 81 6.07 10.45 -12.55
CA LEU A 81 4.70 9.95 -12.58
C LEU A 81 3.69 11.04 -12.92
N SER A 82 3.81 12.21 -12.29
CA SER A 82 2.96 13.37 -12.57
C SER A 82 3.11 13.85 -14.03
N LEU A 83 4.33 13.87 -14.57
CA LEU A 83 4.58 14.19 -15.96
C LEU A 83 3.97 13.16 -16.90
N ALA A 84 4.12 11.87 -16.61
CA ALA A 84 3.52 10.79 -17.38
C ALA A 84 1.98 10.90 -17.39
N ALA A 85 1.37 11.21 -16.23
CA ALA A 85 -0.08 11.43 -16.14
C ALA A 85 -0.59 12.62 -16.96
N ARG A 86 0.25 13.63 -17.21
CA ARG A 86 -0.08 14.77 -18.11
C ARG A 86 0.05 14.44 -19.58
N GLN A 87 0.85 13.45 -19.93
CA GLN A 87 1.18 13.09 -21.32
C GLN A 87 0.25 12.02 -21.89
N ILE A 88 -0.56 11.39 -21.05
CA ILE A 88 -1.50 10.33 -21.41
C ILE A 88 -2.92 10.76 -21.03
N ASP A 89 -3.91 10.46 -21.85
CA ASP A 89 -5.30 10.59 -21.44
C ASP A 89 -5.78 9.38 -20.61
N GLY A 90 -6.89 9.58 -19.88
CA GLY A 90 -7.41 8.52 -19.01
C GLY A 90 -7.84 7.25 -19.76
N ALA A 91 -8.25 7.36 -21.04
CA ALA A 91 -8.61 6.20 -21.85
C ALA A 91 -7.37 5.39 -22.19
N ALA A 92 -6.31 6.04 -22.67
CA ALA A 92 -5.05 5.36 -22.98
C ALA A 92 -4.37 4.76 -21.74
N ALA A 93 -4.50 5.38 -20.56
CA ALA A 93 -4.01 4.81 -19.31
C ALA A 93 -4.79 3.53 -18.88
N ARG A 94 -6.12 3.51 -19.11
CA ARG A 94 -6.95 2.33 -18.90
C ARG A 94 -6.65 1.21 -19.89
N ASP A 95 -6.39 1.55 -21.15
CA ASP A 95 -5.99 0.58 -22.18
C ASP A 95 -4.63 -0.05 -21.83
N GLU A 96 -3.66 0.76 -21.40
CA GLU A 96 -2.36 0.28 -20.93
C GLU A 96 -2.51 -0.65 -19.72
N PHE A 97 -3.38 -0.33 -18.75
CA PHE A 97 -3.71 -1.23 -17.63
C PHE A 97 -4.26 -2.57 -18.12
N ALA A 98 -5.22 -2.53 -19.05
CA ALA A 98 -5.85 -3.74 -19.57
C ALA A 98 -4.85 -4.64 -20.32
N GLU A 99 -3.96 -4.06 -21.11
CA GLU A 99 -2.90 -4.80 -21.83
C GLU A 99 -1.90 -5.44 -20.87
N LEU A 100 -1.49 -4.73 -19.81
CA LEU A 100 -0.48 -5.21 -18.88
C LEU A 100 -1.03 -6.25 -17.89
N PHE A 101 -2.21 -6.01 -17.30
CA PHE A 101 -2.70 -6.76 -16.13
C PHE A 101 -3.93 -7.65 -16.40
N VAL A 102 -4.70 -7.43 -17.48
CA VAL A 102 -6.01 -8.08 -17.68
C VAL A 102 -6.08 -8.93 -18.94
N SER A 103 -5.05 -8.96 -19.78
CA SER A 103 -5.03 -9.66 -21.09
C SER A 103 -5.85 -10.95 -21.13
N THR A 104 -6.58 -11.17 -22.24
CA THR A 104 -7.45 -12.34 -22.44
C THR A 104 -6.72 -13.68 -22.57
N SER A 105 -5.38 -13.67 -22.71
CA SER A 105 -4.55 -14.88 -22.75
C SER A 105 -3.76 -15.04 -21.45
N ILE A 106 -2.54 -14.51 -21.41
CA ILE A 106 -1.68 -14.47 -20.23
C ILE A 106 -1.34 -13.00 -20.01
N PRO A 107 -1.70 -12.39 -18.87
CA PRO A 107 -1.29 -11.03 -18.56
C PRO A 107 0.23 -10.90 -18.61
N THR A 108 0.71 -9.79 -19.15
CA THR A 108 2.15 -9.50 -19.20
C THR A 108 2.73 -9.39 -17.79
N ILE A 109 1.95 -8.79 -16.89
CA ILE A 109 2.30 -8.58 -15.49
C ILE A 109 1.28 -9.30 -14.60
N ASN A 110 1.78 -10.15 -13.73
CA ASN A 110 1.01 -10.85 -12.71
C ASN A 110 1.57 -10.48 -11.34
N PRO A 111 1.07 -9.44 -10.66
CA PRO A 111 1.66 -8.91 -9.44
C PRO A 111 1.24 -9.70 -8.19
N TYR A 112 1.50 -11.02 -8.19
CA TYR A 112 1.15 -11.93 -7.10
C TYR A 112 2.39 -12.53 -6.46
N GLY A 113 2.51 -12.41 -5.12
CA GLY A 113 3.66 -12.89 -4.36
C GLY A 113 3.95 -14.37 -4.56
N SER A 114 2.91 -15.23 -4.60
CA SER A 114 3.09 -16.67 -4.81
C SER A 114 3.79 -16.99 -6.12
N LEU A 115 3.53 -16.22 -7.20
CA LEU A 115 4.19 -16.42 -8.48
C LEU A 115 5.69 -16.12 -8.40
N TYR A 116 6.07 -15.01 -7.79
CA TYR A 116 7.48 -14.59 -7.68
C TYR A 116 8.28 -15.43 -6.68
N LEU A 117 7.64 -15.91 -5.61
CA LEU A 117 8.30 -16.66 -4.55
C LEU A 117 8.34 -18.17 -4.80
N ALA A 118 7.33 -18.74 -5.48
CA ALA A 118 7.20 -20.17 -5.68
C ALA A 118 7.12 -20.59 -7.17
N GLY A 119 7.01 -19.63 -8.08
CA GLY A 119 6.87 -19.89 -9.53
C GLY A 119 5.45 -20.24 -9.98
N PHE A 120 4.50 -20.42 -9.05
CA PHE A 120 3.10 -20.76 -9.33
C PHE A 120 2.16 -19.96 -8.44
N LEU A 121 0.97 -19.65 -8.97
CA LEU A 121 -0.10 -19.00 -8.19
C LEU A 121 -0.65 -19.97 -7.12
N HIS A 122 -1.17 -19.38 -6.01
CA HIS A 122 -1.87 -20.10 -4.93
C HIS A 122 -1.04 -21.13 -4.12
N GLU A 123 0.27 -21.00 -4.12
CA GLU A 123 1.19 -21.88 -3.40
C GLU A 123 1.38 -21.51 -1.91
N LYS A 124 2.33 -22.15 -1.26
CA LYS A 124 2.65 -21.99 0.17
C LYS A 124 2.74 -20.54 0.64
N PRO A 125 3.32 -19.58 -0.13
CA PRO A 125 3.37 -18.18 0.31
C PRO A 125 1.99 -17.57 0.58
N LEU A 126 0.98 -17.89 -0.25
CA LEU A 126 -0.40 -17.43 -0.04
C LEU A 126 -1.03 -18.05 1.21
N ALA A 127 -0.72 -19.31 1.52
CA ALA A 127 -1.22 -19.96 2.74
C ALA A 127 -0.64 -19.31 4.01
N ALA A 128 0.66 -18.97 3.99
CA ALA A 128 1.31 -18.24 5.08
C ALA A 128 0.70 -16.86 5.27
N LEU A 129 0.54 -16.10 4.18
CA LEU A 129 -0.11 -14.78 4.20
C LEU A 129 -1.52 -14.84 4.82
N ARG A 130 -2.34 -15.83 4.46
CA ARG A 130 -3.69 -15.99 5.03
C ARG A 130 -3.67 -16.25 6.53
N THR A 131 -2.68 -16.97 7.03
CA THR A 131 -2.49 -17.17 8.47
C THR A 131 -2.20 -15.83 9.16
N ASP A 132 -1.32 -15.02 8.59
CA ASP A 132 -0.97 -13.72 9.15
C ASP A 132 -2.13 -12.72 9.06
N LEU A 133 -2.87 -12.70 7.96
CA LEU A 133 -4.09 -11.88 7.82
C LEU A 133 -5.16 -12.25 8.86
N ALA A 134 -5.37 -13.56 9.10
CA ALA A 134 -6.29 -14.02 10.14
C ALA A 134 -5.85 -13.54 11.53
N GLY A 135 -4.53 -13.55 11.81
CA GLY A 135 -3.95 -13.00 13.03
C GLY A 135 -4.11 -11.48 13.18
N LEU A 136 -4.35 -10.75 12.09
CA LEU A 136 -4.69 -9.33 12.05
C LEU A 136 -6.20 -9.06 12.14
N GLY A 137 -7.03 -10.11 12.14
CA GLY A 137 -8.48 -9.98 12.05
C GLY A 137 -8.97 -9.56 10.66
N LEU A 138 -8.15 -9.76 9.64
CA LEU A 138 -8.44 -9.41 8.25
C LEU A 138 -8.78 -10.67 7.45
N ALA A 139 -9.78 -10.56 6.59
CA ALA A 139 -10.16 -11.59 5.65
C ALA A 139 -10.56 -10.97 4.31
N ARG A 140 -10.37 -11.73 3.23
CA ARG A 140 -10.81 -11.31 1.90
C ARG A 140 -12.32 -11.15 1.87
N ARG A 141 -12.81 -10.05 1.28
CA ARG A 141 -14.25 -9.88 1.04
C ARG A 141 -14.73 -10.88 -0.01
N SER A 142 -15.94 -11.38 0.18
CA SER A 142 -16.62 -12.18 -0.86
C SER A 142 -16.81 -11.34 -2.13
N GLY A 143 -16.54 -11.95 -3.29
CA GLY A 143 -16.71 -11.29 -4.60
C GLY A 143 -15.47 -10.53 -5.10
N VAL A 144 -14.39 -10.46 -4.34
CA VAL A 144 -13.09 -9.98 -4.85
C VAL A 144 -12.45 -11.12 -5.65
N LEU A 145 -11.97 -10.83 -6.86
CA LEU A 145 -11.39 -11.83 -7.76
C LEU A 145 -9.91 -12.09 -7.45
N GLU A 146 -9.18 -11.03 -7.13
CA GLU A 146 -7.75 -11.09 -6.82
C GLU A 146 -7.51 -11.84 -5.51
N THR A 147 -6.43 -12.61 -5.46
CA THR A 147 -5.96 -13.25 -4.22
C THR A 147 -5.26 -12.26 -3.32
N GLU A 148 -5.17 -12.60 -2.05
CA GLU A 148 -4.66 -11.73 -1.00
C GLU A 148 -3.20 -11.32 -1.22
N ASP A 149 -2.43 -12.10 -1.98
CA ASP A 149 -1.01 -11.88 -2.31
C ASP A 149 -0.77 -10.97 -3.53
N HIS A 150 -1.84 -10.39 -4.08
CA HIS A 150 -1.70 -9.33 -5.09
C HIS A 150 -1.06 -8.09 -4.47
N LEU A 151 -0.05 -7.48 -5.12
CA LEU A 151 0.72 -6.34 -4.56
C LEU A 151 -0.18 -5.19 -4.11
N GLY A 152 -1.20 -4.84 -4.90
CA GLY A 152 -2.18 -3.83 -4.51
C GLY A 152 -3.01 -4.22 -3.28
N ALA A 153 -3.35 -5.51 -3.10
CA ALA A 153 -4.06 -6.00 -1.92
C ALA A 153 -3.17 -5.97 -0.66
N LEU A 154 -1.89 -6.26 -0.81
CA LEU A 154 -0.91 -6.13 0.26
C LEU A 154 -0.72 -4.66 0.68
N CYS A 155 -0.70 -3.73 -0.27
CA CYS A 155 -0.68 -2.30 0.02
C CYS A 155 -1.95 -1.83 0.76
N GLU A 156 -3.14 -2.29 0.36
CA GLU A 156 -4.37 -2.00 1.12
C GLU A 156 -4.33 -2.62 2.52
N THR A 157 -3.69 -3.78 2.69
CA THR A 157 -3.46 -4.39 4.01
C THR A 157 -2.56 -3.50 4.87
N MET A 158 -1.42 -3.03 4.34
CA MET A 158 -0.54 -2.08 5.04
C MET A 158 -1.29 -0.81 5.46
N ARG A 159 -2.07 -0.25 4.54
CA ARG A 159 -2.92 0.91 4.82
C ARG A 159 -3.87 0.63 6.00
N ARG A 160 -4.52 -0.52 6.04
CA ARG A 160 -5.41 -0.93 7.14
C ARG A 160 -4.66 -1.16 8.44
N MET A 161 -3.48 -1.71 8.41
CA MET A 161 -2.63 -1.87 9.59
C MET A 161 -2.27 -0.51 10.22
N ILE A 162 -2.06 0.52 9.40
CA ILE A 162 -1.77 1.88 9.85
C ILE A 162 -3.02 2.56 10.40
N LEU A 163 -4.13 2.54 9.63
CA LEU A 163 -5.34 3.28 9.98
C LEU A 163 -6.20 2.57 11.04
N GLY A 164 -6.19 1.25 11.05
CA GLY A 164 -7.24 0.48 11.71
C GLY A 164 -8.60 0.61 10.99
N GLY A 165 -9.68 0.33 11.69
CA GLY A 165 -11.04 0.46 11.18
C GLY A 165 -11.70 -0.88 10.80
N ASP A 166 -13.01 -0.85 10.53
CA ASP A 166 -13.83 -2.04 10.23
C ASP A 166 -13.67 -3.18 11.27
N GLY A 167 -13.49 -2.82 12.57
CA GLY A 167 -13.29 -3.79 13.65
C GLY A 167 -11.82 -4.22 13.87
N ALA A 168 -10.89 -3.83 13.02
CA ALA A 168 -9.46 -4.06 13.22
C ALA A 168 -8.79 -2.88 13.94
N SER A 169 -7.91 -3.18 14.88
CA SER A 169 -7.10 -2.15 15.56
C SER A 169 -5.90 -1.75 14.73
N ARG A 170 -5.43 -0.51 14.92
CA ARG A 170 -4.12 -0.07 14.40
C ARG A 170 -3.05 -1.03 14.88
N GLN A 171 -2.12 -1.39 14.00
CA GLN A 171 -1.04 -2.28 14.34
C GLN A 171 0.21 -1.48 14.71
N PRO A 172 1.00 -1.94 15.71
CA PRO A 172 2.27 -1.30 16.04
C PRO A 172 3.25 -1.38 14.87
N LEU A 173 4.17 -0.42 14.81
CA LEU A 173 5.14 -0.27 13.72
C LEU A 173 5.96 -1.55 13.48
N ALA A 174 6.41 -2.22 14.54
CA ALA A 174 7.14 -3.48 14.43
C ALA A 174 6.34 -4.59 13.72
N ARG A 175 5.01 -4.61 13.88
CA ARG A 175 4.16 -5.57 13.17
C ARG A 175 3.93 -5.20 11.72
N GLN A 176 3.85 -3.88 11.44
CA GLN A 176 3.81 -3.37 10.06
C GLN A 176 5.12 -3.71 9.33
N GLN A 177 6.27 -3.52 9.98
CA GLN A 177 7.59 -3.89 9.45
C GLN A 177 7.66 -5.38 9.13
N ALA A 178 7.34 -6.25 10.09
CA ALA A 178 7.38 -7.70 9.87
C ALA A 178 6.49 -8.15 8.71
N PHE A 179 5.29 -7.56 8.57
CA PHE A 179 4.40 -7.84 7.45
C PHE A 179 5.00 -7.37 6.11
N PHE A 180 5.52 -6.15 6.07
CA PHE A 180 6.16 -5.58 4.87
C PHE A 180 7.36 -6.42 4.42
N GLU A 181 8.26 -6.76 5.34
CA GLU A 181 9.47 -7.54 5.03
C GLU A 181 9.14 -8.92 4.47
N VAL A 182 8.19 -9.62 5.08
CA VAL A 182 7.84 -10.99 4.69
C VAL A 182 7.01 -11.04 3.42
N HIS A 183 6.00 -10.17 3.29
CA HIS A 183 4.98 -10.31 2.25
C HIS A 183 5.12 -9.35 1.07
N ILE A 184 5.93 -8.28 1.21
CA ILE A 184 6.12 -7.28 0.15
C ILE A 184 7.58 -7.23 -0.31
N ALA A 185 8.51 -6.94 0.59
CA ALA A 185 9.89 -6.60 0.25
C ALA A 185 10.65 -7.72 -0.45
N THR A 186 10.33 -8.98 -0.16
CA THR A 186 11.02 -10.17 -0.69
C THR A 186 10.89 -10.36 -2.19
N TRP A 187 9.84 -9.81 -2.81
CA TRP A 187 9.54 -10.09 -4.22
C TRP A 187 9.09 -8.87 -5.03
N SER A 188 8.59 -7.82 -4.37
CA SER A 188 8.05 -6.65 -5.08
C SER A 188 9.05 -5.99 -6.02
N GLY A 189 10.35 -5.98 -5.67
CA GLY A 189 11.41 -5.45 -6.54
C GLY A 189 11.43 -6.12 -7.91
N ALA A 190 11.43 -7.45 -7.95
CA ALA A 190 11.40 -8.21 -9.22
C ALA A 190 10.10 -7.95 -10.01
N CYS A 191 8.96 -7.83 -9.32
CA CYS A 191 7.69 -7.48 -9.95
C CYS A 191 7.73 -6.08 -10.61
N LEU A 192 8.25 -5.10 -9.89
CA LEU A 192 8.35 -3.72 -10.38
C LEU A 192 9.37 -3.61 -11.54
N ASP A 193 10.44 -4.38 -11.51
CA ASP A 193 11.39 -4.46 -12.63
C ASP A 193 10.74 -5.07 -13.88
N HIS A 194 9.94 -6.11 -13.73
CA HIS A 194 9.16 -6.65 -14.85
C HIS A 194 8.17 -5.64 -15.41
N LEU A 195 7.46 -4.93 -14.54
CA LEU A 195 6.50 -3.89 -14.95
C LEU A 195 7.21 -2.75 -15.70
N ARG A 196 8.36 -2.30 -15.20
CA ARG A 196 9.17 -1.25 -15.83
C ARG A 196 9.65 -1.63 -17.23
N GLN A 197 9.97 -2.92 -17.46
CA GLN A 197 10.53 -3.44 -18.69
C GLN A 197 9.48 -4.02 -19.64
N ALA A 198 8.20 -4.04 -19.24
CA ALA A 198 7.14 -4.62 -20.04
C ALA A 198 6.92 -3.82 -21.33
N ASP A 199 6.77 -4.53 -22.44
CA ASP A 199 6.39 -3.92 -23.71
C ASP A 199 5.05 -3.19 -23.56
N GLY A 200 5.00 -1.94 -23.99
CA GLY A 200 3.79 -1.09 -23.87
C GLY A 200 3.69 -0.32 -22.56
N ALA A 201 4.45 -0.64 -21.53
CA ALA A 201 4.47 0.13 -20.28
C ALA A 201 5.10 1.51 -20.51
N ARG A 202 4.30 2.56 -20.37
CA ARG A 202 4.70 3.97 -20.46
C ARG A 202 4.34 4.70 -19.17
N PHE A 203 3.07 4.87 -18.92
CA PHE A 203 2.56 5.40 -17.65
C PHE A 203 2.90 4.44 -16.50
N TYR A 204 2.67 3.14 -16.68
CA TYR A 204 2.95 2.13 -15.66
C TYR A 204 4.44 1.88 -15.43
N ALA A 205 5.33 2.21 -16.34
CA ALA A 205 6.77 2.26 -16.04
C ALA A 205 7.08 3.34 -14.99
N SER A 206 6.46 4.52 -15.09
CA SER A 206 6.59 5.59 -14.08
C SER A 206 5.90 5.22 -12.75
N VAL A 207 4.79 4.46 -12.80
CA VAL A 207 4.16 3.88 -11.61
C VAL A 207 5.11 2.91 -10.90
N ALA A 208 5.80 2.04 -11.65
CA ALA A 208 6.78 1.11 -11.08
C ALA A 208 7.95 1.84 -10.40
N ASP A 209 8.49 2.88 -11.02
CA ASP A 209 9.56 3.72 -10.44
C ASP A 209 9.09 4.41 -9.15
N PHE A 210 7.89 4.93 -9.13
CA PHE A 210 7.29 5.56 -7.96
C PHE A 210 7.13 4.56 -6.81
N ILE A 211 6.56 3.38 -7.07
CA ILE A 211 6.36 2.35 -6.04
C ILE A 211 7.71 1.87 -5.49
N ALA A 212 8.70 1.64 -6.35
CA ALA A 212 10.03 1.23 -5.93
C ALA A 212 10.68 2.27 -5.01
N ALA A 213 10.64 3.55 -5.37
CA ALA A 213 11.18 4.63 -4.56
C ALA A 213 10.43 4.78 -3.22
N TYR A 214 9.12 4.60 -3.19
CA TYR A 214 8.33 4.61 -1.96
C TYR A 214 8.71 3.43 -1.04
N PHE A 215 8.83 2.23 -1.56
CA PHE A 215 9.19 1.05 -0.76
C PHE A 215 10.61 1.13 -0.18
N GLU A 216 11.54 1.79 -0.86
CA GLU A 216 12.86 2.06 -0.29
C GLU A 216 12.79 3.00 0.91
N ILE A 217 11.92 4.02 0.88
CA ILE A 217 11.71 4.90 2.04
C ILE A 217 11.05 4.14 3.20
N GLU A 218 10.03 3.31 2.92
CA GLU A 218 9.41 2.48 3.95
C GLU A 218 10.42 1.56 4.62
N ARG A 219 11.28 0.89 3.84
CA ARG A 219 12.35 0.04 4.37
C ARG A 219 13.31 0.82 5.27
N ALA A 220 13.80 1.95 4.79
CA ALA A 220 14.70 2.80 5.58
C ALA A 220 14.04 3.32 6.87
N ALA A 221 12.76 3.67 6.84
CA ALA A 221 12.01 4.11 8.01
C ALA A 221 11.83 2.98 9.05
N PHE A 222 11.60 1.76 8.61
CA PHE A 222 11.52 0.58 9.48
C PHE A 222 12.87 0.26 10.13
N ASP A 223 13.97 0.33 9.37
CA ASP A 223 15.33 0.09 9.89
C ASP A 223 15.68 1.08 11.00
N VAL A 224 15.44 2.38 10.77
CA VAL A 224 15.66 3.42 11.79
C VAL A 224 14.82 3.17 13.06
N ALA A 225 13.54 2.83 12.91
CA ALA A 225 12.67 2.58 14.05
C ALA A 225 13.11 1.35 14.88
N SER A 226 13.68 0.33 14.23
CA SER A 226 14.20 -0.85 14.90
C SER A 226 15.43 -0.52 15.76
N ASP A 227 16.31 0.36 15.29
CA ASP A 227 17.52 0.75 16.02
C ASP A 227 17.18 1.48 17.33
N PHE A 228 16.11 2.29 17.35
CA PHE A 228 15.64 2.99 18.56
C PHE A 228 14.86 2.11 19.54
N ALA A 229 14.42 0.94 19.17
CA ALA A 229 13.68 0.03 20.05
C ALA A 229 14.58 -0.81 20.97
N PHE A 230 15.90 -0.79 20.77
CA PHE A 230 16.89 -1.57 21.51
C PHE A 230 17.74 -0.71 22.49
N ASP A 231 17.53 0.61 22.55
CA ASP A 231 18.11 1.52 23.55
C ASP A 231 17.10 1.82 24.69
#